data_87780ac18d22c6693c873af8343d8804
#
_entry.id   87780ac18d22c6693c873af8343d8804
#
_cell.length_a   1.000
_cell.length_b   1.000
_cell.length_c   1.000
_cell.angle_alpha   90.00
_cell.angle_beta   90.00
_cell.angle_gamma   90.00
#
_symmetry.space_group_name_H-M   'P 1'
#
loop_
_entity.id
_entity.type
_entity.pdbx_description
1 polymer ?
#
loop_
_entity_poly.entity_id
_entity_poly.type
_entity_poly.pdbx_seq_one_letter_code
_entity_poly.pdbx_strand_id
1 'polypeptide(L)'
;SEFRYRNVKLNKDDLYIFVSQSGETADTYAALEKCKKNNVKTCGIVNVVESSIARLSDFVLPIHAGPEIGVASTKAFIGQMLVLLLLTLKISKDRKDIDPDVFKKLIDDIINLPDLIKETLSKQKEIQEIARDFINAKGTMYLGRGYSYPIAMEGALKLKELSYIHAEGYAAGEMKHGPLALIEDGMPIVVLAPKDRYFEKTISNMQEVIARGGKVLMITNDKSKTLSENIRFKFELPDFQSHISAFLLTIPVQFLAYHVALLKN
;
A
#
# COMPACT_ATOMS: atom_id res chain seq x y z
N SER A 1 7.77 10.80 -12.93
CA SER A 1 8.55 11.83 -13.65
C SER A 1 9.99 11.41 -13.92
N GLU A 2 10.71 10.84 -12.96
CA GLU A 2 12.14 10.47 -13.11
C GLU A 2 12.43 9.58 -14.34
N PHE A 3 11.58 8.61 -14.64
CA PHE A 3 11.73 7.74 -15.82
C PHE A 3 11.84 8.53 -17.13
N ARG A 4 11.13 9.66 -17.25
CA ARG A 4 11.12 10.52 -18.42
C ARG A 4 12.51 11.07 -18.75
N TYR A 5 13.26 11.44 -17.72
CA TYR A 5 14.57 12.11 -17.84
C TYR A 5 15.76 11.16 -17.75
N ARG A 6 15.55 9.96 -17.22
CA ARG A 6 16.62 8.94 -17.15
C ARG A 6 16.98 8.41 -18.54
N ASN A 7 18.25 8.08 -18.72
CA ASN A 7 18.72 7.34 -19.89
C ASN A 7 18.45 5.85 -19.71
N VAL A 8 17.17 5.46 -19.82
CA VAL A 8 16.73 4.07 -19.66
C VAL A 8 16.92 3.34 -20.98
N LYS A 9 17.64 2.22 -20.94
CA LYS A 9 17.72 1.28 -22.07
C LYS A 9 16.42 0.49 -22.12
N LEU A 10 15.62 0.74 -23.16
CA LEU A 10 14.36 0.03 -23.39
C LEU A 10 14.64 -1.25 -24.19
N ASN A 11 14.04 -2.37 -23.76
CA ASN A 11 14.12 -3.64 -24.45
C ASN A 11 12.81 -3.93 -25.19
N LYS A 12 12.87 -4.36 -26.43
CA LYS A 12 11.69 -4.63 -27.29
C LYS A 12 10.92 -5.87 -26.84
N ASP A 13 11.57 -6.76 -26.10
CA ASP A 13 10.97 -7.99 -25.58
C ASP A 13 10.24 -7.79 -24.24
N ASP A 14 10.36 -6.58 -23.65
CA ASP A 14 9.71 -6.25 -22.39
C ASP A 14 8.31 -5.65 -22.62
N LEU A 15 7.42 -5.86 -21.63
CA LEU A 15 6.15 -5.16 -21.49
C LEU A 15 6.28 -4.03 -20.49
N TYR A 16 6.01 -2.80 -20.93
CA TYR A 16 6.01 -1.61 -20.07
C TYR A 16 4.61 -1.29 -19.59
N ILE A 17 4.40 -1.31 -18.28
CA ILE A 17 3.09 -1.10 -17.66
C ILE A 17 3.01 0.31 -17.09
N PHE A 18 1.96 1.04 -17.45
CA PHE A 18 1.66 2.42 -17.03
C PHE A 18 0.41 2.42 -16.18
N VAL A 19 0.54 2.81 -14.91
CA VAL A 19 -0.56 2.83 -13.95
C VAL A 19 -0.99 4.26 -13.71
N SER A 20 -2.27 4.56 -13.92
CA SER A 20 -2.85 5.88 -13.66
C SER A 20 -4.35 5.75 -13.40
N GLN A 21 -4.87 6.41 -12.38
CA GLN A 21 -6.30 6.41 -12.10
C GLN A 21 -7.06 7.15 -13.21
N SER A 22 -6.71 8.41 -13.49
CA SER A 22 -7.37 9.23 -14.50
C SER A 22 -6.97 8.87 -15.93
N GLY A 23 -5.77 8.28 -16.10
CA GLY A 23 -5.18 8.10 -17.42
C GLY A 23 -4.72 9.40 -18.11
N GLU A 24 -4.69 10.51 -17.39
CA GLU A 24 -4.28 11.84 -17.88
C GLU A 24 -3.05 12.40 -17.15
N THR A 25 -2.37 11.60 -16.32
CA THR A 25 -1.17 12.03 -15.59
C THR A 25 -0.05 12.36 -16.55
N ALA A 26 0.31 13.63 -16.66
CA ALA A 26 1.24 14.17 -17.67
C ALA A 26 2.60 13.44 -17.69
N ASP A 27 3.21 13.20 -16.53
CA ASP A 27 4.49 12.48 -16.43
C ASP A 27 4.40 11.03 -16.86
N THR A 28 3.30 10.35 -16.52
CA THR A 28 3.03 8.96 -16.92
C THR A 28 2.81 8.88 -18.42
N TYR A 29 2.04 9.83 -18.98
CA TYR A 29 1.82 9.94 -20.42
C TYR A 29 3.12 10.17 -21.18
N ALA A 30 3.97 11.11 -20.74
CA ALA A 30 5.26 11.36 -21.37
C ALA A 30 6.24 10.18 -21.30
N ALA A 31 6.18 9.39 -20.21
CA ALA A 31 6.93 8.13 -20.13
C ALA A 31 6.40 7.08 -21.12
N LEU A 32 5.09 6.98 -21.29
CA LEU A 32 4.45 6.13 -22.29
C LEU A 32 4.84 6.54 -23.72
N GLU A 33 4.80 7.84 -24.04
CA GLU A 33 5.26 8.34 -25.36
C GLU A 33 6.72 7.96 -25.65
N LYS A 34 7.60 8.07 -24.64
CA LYS A 34 9.00 7.64 -24.76
C LYS A 34 9.10 6.16 -25.13
N CYS A 35 8.29 5.31 -24.51
CA CYS A 35 8.23 3.89 -24.84
C CYS A 35 7.69 3.64 -26.26
N LYS A 36 6.63 4.32 -26.64
CA LYS A 36 6.04 4.20 -28.01
C LYS A 36 7.02 4.64 -29.10
N LYS A 37 7.78 5.74 -28.91
CA LYS A 37 8.82 6.19 -29.82
C LYS A 37 9.95 5.16 -30.01
N ASN A 38 10.15 4.26 -29.05
CA ASN A 38 11.15 3.20 -29.11
C ASN A 38 10.56 1.85 -29.54
N ASN A 39 9.30 1.81 -29.99
CA ASN A 39 8.61 0.63 -30.49
C ASN A 39 8.62 -0.57 -29.50
N VAL A 40 8.43 -0.29 -28.21
CA VAL A 40 8.27 -1.31 -27.18
C VAL A 40 6.80 -1.51 -26.84
N LYS A 41 6.43 -2.71 -26.35
CA LYS A 41 5.05 -3.05 -25.97
C LYS A 41 4.64 -2.32 -24.69
N THR A 42 3.42 -1.78 -24.70
CA THR A 42 2.89 -0.97 -23.61
C THR A 42 1.52 -1.44 -23.15
N CYS A 43 1.28 -1.37 -21.82
CA CYS A 43 0.00 -1.68 -21.21
C CYS A 43 -0.40 -0.55 -20.27
N GLY A 44 -1.59 0.01 -20.45
CA GLY A 44 -2.18 0.99 -19.53
C GLY A 44 -3.10 0.30 -18.52
N ILE A 45 -2.87 0.50 -17.21
CA ILE A 45 -3.81 0.14 -16.15
C ILE A 45 -4.49 1.43 -15.72
N VAL A 46 -5.74 1.64 -16.12
CA VAL A 46 -6.45 2.91 -15.95
C VAL A 46 -7.89 2.70 -15.48
N ASN A 47 -8.44 3.70 -14.81
CA ASN A 47 -9.86 3.68 -14.44
C ASN A 47 -10.75 4.34 -15.51
N VAL A 48 -10.19 5.29 -16.29
CA VAL A 48 -10.89 5.98 -17.39
C VAL A 48 -10.39 5.43 -18.72
N VAL A 49 -11.19 4.59 -19.35
CA VAL A 49 -10.79 3.83 -20.56
C VAL A 49 -10.72 4.70 -21.83
N GLU A 50 -11.34 5.88 -21.83
CA GLU A 50 -11.25 6.86 -22.93
C GLU A 50 -10.10 7.86 -22.75
N SER A 51 -9.25 7.66 -21.75
CA SER A 51 -8.14 8.57 -21.42
C SER A 51 -7.00 8.52 -22.44
N SER A 52 -6.13 9.55 -22.38
CA SER A 52 -4.98 9.67 -23.26
C SER A 52 -3.99 8.50 -23.12
N ILE A 53 -3.75 8.03 -21.88
CA ILE A 53 -2.90 6.85 -21.64
C ILE A 53 -3.54 5.59 -22.24
N ALA A 54 -4.86 5.41 -22.07
CA ALA A 54 -5.56 4.27 -22.64
C ALA A 54 -5.45 4.25 -24.16
N ARG A 55 -5.74 5.37 -24.82
CA ARG A 55 -5.68 5.47 -26.28
C ARG A 55 -4.29 5.23 -26.87
N LEU A 56 -3.24 5.62 -26.15
CA LEU A 56 -1.86 5.48 -26.65
C LEU A 56 -1.25 4.10 -26.36
N SER A 57 -1.74 3.37 -25.37
CA SER A 57 -1.25 2.04 -24.99
C SER A 57 -1.63 0.96 -26.01
N ASP A 58 -0.78 -0.07 -26.19
CA ASP A 58 -1.11 -1.23 -27.04
C ASP A 58 -2.18 -2.12 -26.40
N PHE A 59 -2.21 -2.19 -25.07
CA PHE A 59 -3.20 -2.93 -24.30
C PHE A 59 -3.73 -2.06 -23.16
N VAL A 60 -4.98 -2.28 -22.75
CA VAL A 60 -5.60 -1.57 -21.64
C VAL A 60 -6.24 -2.59 -20.70
N LEU A 61 -5.95 -2.45 -19.42
CA LEU A 61 -6.59 -3.20 -18.34
C LEU A 61 -7.35 -2.20 -17.47
N PRO A 62 -8.70 -2.20 -17.53
CA PRO A 62 -9.52 -1.27 -16.76
C PRO A 62 -9.59 -1.69 -15.29
N ILE A 63 -9.61 -0.69 -14.41
CA ILE A 63 -9.69 -0.91 -12.94
C ILE A 63 -11.14 -1.12 -12.49
N HIS A 64 -12.12 -0.50 -13.18
CA HIS A 64 -13.56 -0.54 -12.85
C HIS A 64 -13.90 -0.03 -11.44
N ALA A 65 -13.14 0.93 -10.88
CA ALA A 65 -13.39 1.48 -9.56
C ALA A 65 -14.53 2.52 -9.53
N GLY A 66 -15.13 2.86 -10.69
CA GLY A 66 -16.07 3.95 -10.80
C GLY A 66 -15.41 5.33 -10.56
N PRO A 67 -16.20 6.42 -10.49
CA PRO A 67 -15.66 7.76 -10.29
C PRO A 67 -14.96 7.87 -8.92
N GLU A 68 -13.75 8.40 -8.88
CA GLU A 68 -13.02 8.76 -7.66
C GLU A 68 -13.02 10.28 -7.51
N ILE A 69 -13.66 10.78 -6.44
CA ILE A 69 -13.90 12.22 -6.25
C ILE A 69 -12.79 12.83 -5.39
N GLY A 70 -12.28 12.08 -4.41
CA GLY A 70 -11.18 12.53 -3.53
C GLY A 70 -9.86 12.67 -4.29
N VAL A 71 -9.09 13.71 -3.95
CA VAL A 71 -7.74 13.90 -4.52
C VAL A 71 -6.80 12.77 -4.14
N ALA A 72 -6.86 12.34 -2.87
CA ALA A 72 -6.10 11.20 -2.39
C ALA A 72 -6.76 9.90 -2.86
N SER A 73 -6.11 9.19 -3.77
CA SER A 73 -6.61 7.91 -4.29
C SER A 73 -6.78 6.88 -3.19
N THR A 74 -7.92 6.19 -3.17
CA THR A 74 -8.23 5.12 -2.18
C THR A 74 -8.66 3.84 -2.88
N LYS A 75 -9.91 3.74 -3.33
CA LYS A 75 -10.45 2.56 -4.00
C LYS A 75 -9.73 2.24 -5.32
N ALA A 76 -9.31 3.25 -6.07
CA ALA A 76 -8.56 3.03 -7.30
C ALA A 76 -7.18 2.42 -7.03
N PHE A 77 -6.49 2.79 -5.95
CA PHE A 77 -5.24 2.16 -5.53
C PHE A 77 -5.43 0.65 -5.26
N ILE A 78 -6.47 0.28 -4.52
CA ILE A 78 -6.82 -1.13 -4.28
C ILE A 78 -7.14 -1.85 -5.60
N GLY A 79 -7.91 -1.22 -6.48
CA GLY A 79 -8.23 -1.78 -7.80
C GLY A 79 -6.99 -1.97 -8.69
N GLN A 80 -6.04 -1.02 -8.66
CA GLN A 80 -4.76 -1.14 -9.36
C GLN A 80 -3.94 -2.33 -8.86
N MET A 81 -3.84 -2.50 -7.54
CA MET A 81 -3.16 -3.67 -6.95
C MET A 81 -3.82 -4.97 -7.38
N LEU A 82 -5.18 -5.02 -7.40
CA LEU A 82 -5.92 -6.21 -7.82
C LEU A 82 -5.65 -6.56 -9.28
N VAL A 83 -5.70 -5.57 -10.18
CA VAL A 83 -5.41 -5.79 -11.61
C VAL A 83 -3.98 -6.30 -11.81
N LEU A 84 -2.99 -5.74 -11.09
CA LEU A 84 -1.60 -6.21 -11.14
C LEU A 84 -1.46 -7.64 -10.62
N LEU A 85 -2.14 -7.99 -9.53
CA LEU A 85 -2.16 -9.36 -9.00
C LEU A 85 -2.78 -10.34 -9.99
N LEU A 86 -3.94 -10.01 -10.57
CA LEU A 86 -4.61 -10.84 -11.57
C LEU A 86 -3.76 -11.01 -12.83
N LEU A 87 -3.09 -9.95 -13.30
CA LEU A 87 -2.16 -10.02 -14.42
C LEU A 87 -1.00 -10.95 -14.11
N THR A 88 -0.41 -10.85 -12.92
CA THR A 88 0.68 -11.73 -12.47
C THR A 88 0.24 -13.19 -12.44
N LEU A 89 -0.94 -13.48 -11.87
CA LEU A 89 -1.50 -14.83 -11.82
C LEU A 89 -1.78 -15.39 -13.24
N LYS A 90 -2.32 -14.55 -14.12
CA LYS A 90 -2.56 -14.94 -15.52
C LYS A 90 -1.27 -15.31 -16.24
N ILE A 91 -0.23 -14.48 -16.11
CA ILE A 91 1.08 -14.73 -16.72
C ILE A 91 1.69 -16.02 -16.14
N SER A 92 1.69 -16.19 -14.81
CA SER A 92 2.24 -17.38 -14.16
C SER A 92 1.51 -18.67 -14.59
N LYS A 93 0.18 -18.60 -14.75
CA LYS A 93 -0.61 -19.74 -15.26
C LYS A 93 -0.26 -20.08 -16.70
N ASP A 94 -0.19 -19.09 -17.59
CA ASP A 94 0.10 -19.30 -19.01
C ASP A 94 1.51 -19.84 -19.23
N ARG A 95 2.46 -19.39 -18.43
CA ARG A 95 3.85 -19.87 -18.43
C ARG A 95 4.04 -21.21 -17.72
N LYS A 96 3.02 -21.69 -17.01
CA LYS A 96 3.08 -22.89 -16.16
C LYS A 96 4.12 -22.79 -15.05
N ASP A 97 4.35 -21.58 -14.55
CA ASP A 97 5.30 -21.28 -13.46
C ASP A 97 4.67 -21.46 -12.07
N ILE A 98 3.35 -21.74 -11.98
CA ILE A 98 2.61 -21.93 -10.76
C ILE A 98 1.92 -23.30 -10.72
N ASP A 99 1.98 -23.94 -9.55
CA ASP A 99 1.23 -25.17 -9.31
C ASP A 99 -0.29 -24.92 -9.39
N PRO A 100 -1.09 -25.81 -10.05
CA PRO A 100 -2.51 -25.62 -10.22
C PRO A 100 -3.32 -25.49 -8.92
N ASP A 101 -2.94 -26.23 -7.86
CA ASP A 101 -3.64 -26.18 -6.58
C ASP A 101 -3.30 -24.88 -5.83
N VAL A 102 -2.05 -24.42 -5.92
CA VAL A 102 -1.64 -23.10 -5.41
C VAL A 102 -2.39 -22.00 -6.15
N PHE A 103 -2.47 -22.07 -7.48
CA PHE A 103 -3.22 -21.10 -8.28
C PHE A 103 -4.69 -21.04 -7.87
N LYS A 104 -5.34 -22.19 -7.72
CA LYS A 104 -6.75 -22.27 -7.29
C LYS A 104 -6.94 -21.61 -5.92
N LYS A 105 -6.07 -21.91 -4.95
CA LYS A 105 -6.13 -21.30 -3.62
C LYS A 105 -5.98 -19.78 -3.65
N LEU A 106 -5.07 -19.25 -4.47
CA LEU A 106 -4.89 -17.80 -4.64
C LEU A 106 -6.14 -17.13 -5.23
N ILE A 107 -6.81 -17.80 -6.18
CA ILE A 107 -8.08 -17.31 -6.74
C ILE A 107 -9.19 -17.32 -5.69
N ASP A 108 -9.30 -18.40 -4.90
CA ASP A 108 -10.30 -18.49 -3.83
C ASP A 108 -10.10 -17.38 -2.77
N ASP A 109 -8.86 -17.08 -2.40
CA ASP A 109 -8.53 -15.98 -1.49
C ASP A 109 -8.90 -14.60 -2.08
N ILE A 110 -8.70 -14.40 -3.38
CA ILE A 110 -9.13 -13.17 -4.07
C ILE A 110 -10.66 -13.05 -4.14
N ILE A 111 -11.37 -14.16 -4.36
CA ILE A 111 -12.84 -14.16 -4.38
C ILE A 111 -13.39 -13.79 -3.00
N ASN A 112 -12.74 -14.21 -1.92
CA ASN A 112 -13.13 -13.90 -0.54
C ASN A 112 -12.67 -12.50 -0.07
N LEU A 113 -11.79 -11.83 -0.82
CA LEU A 113 -11.24 -10.52 -0.46
C LEU A 113 -12.31 -9.43 -0.18
N PRO A 114 -13.43 -9.34 -0.94
CA PRO A 114 -14.48 -8.36 -0.65
C PRO A 114 -15.09 -8.49 0.74
N ASP A 115 -15.29 -9.70 1.25
CA ASP A 115 -15.85 -9.93 2.58
C ASP A 115 -14.84 -9.55 3.68
N LEU A 116 -13.57 -9.87 3.51
CA LEU A 116 -12.50 -9.44 4.41
C LEU A 116 -12.35 -7.91 4.43
N ILE A 117 -12.47 -7.26 3.27
CA ILE A 117 -12.49 -5.79 3.17
C ILE A 117 -13.69 -5.24 3.93
N LYS A 118 -14.89 -5.78 3.74
CA LYS A 118 -16.10 -5.35 4.44
C LYS A 118 -15.99 -5.50 5.95
N GLU A 119 -15.42 -6.61 6.44
CA GLU A 119 -15.13 -6.80 7.86
C GLU A 119 -14.16 -5.73 8.38
N THR A 120 -13.07 -5.46 7.64
CA THR A 120 -12.09 -4.43 8.01
C THR A 120 -12.72 -3.04 8.04
N LEU A 121 -13.56 -2.70 7.05
CA LEU A 121 -14.30 -1.43 6.98
C LEU A 121 -15.24 -1.24 8.17
N SER A 122 -15.85 -2.32 8.69
CA SER A 122 -16.75 -2.24 9.84
C SER A 122 -16.06 -1.76 11.12
N LYS A 123 -14.74 -1.84 11.22
CA LYS A 123 -13.90 -1.41 12.35
C LYS A 123 -13.47 0.06 12.26
N GLN A 124 -14.04 0.85 11.36
CA GLN A 124 -13.70 2.26 11.17
C GLN A 124 -13.68 3.07 12.47
N LYS A 125 -14.61 2.82 13.39
CA LYS A 125 -14.70 3.54 14.68
C LYS A 125 -13.46 3.36 15.56
N GLU A 126 -12.84 2.18 15.53
CA GLU A 126 -11.60 1.93 16.28
C GLU A 126 -10.46 2.83 15.78
N ILE A 127 -10.30 2.97 14.45
CA ILE A 127 -9.30 3.87 13.86
C ILE A 127 -9.64 5.34 14.14
N GLN A 128 -10.90 5.71 14.19
CA GLN A 128 -11.32 7.07 14.53
C GLN A 128 -10.87 7.47 15.94
N GLU A 129 -10.98 6.58 16.92
CA GLU A 129 -10.48 6.83 18.28
C GLU A 129 -8.96 6.92 18.32
N ILE A 130 -8.26 6.02 17.63
CA ILE A 130 -6.81 6.01 17.52
C ILE A 130 -6.28 7.30 16.88
N ALA A 131 -6.98 7.84 15.89
CA ALA A 131 -6.59 9.04 15.15
C ALA A 131 -6.39 10.27 16.06
N ARG A 132 -7.03 10.31 17.24
CA ARG A 132 -6.86 11.38 18.23
C ARG A 132 -5.43 11.54 18.73
N ASP A 133 -4.67 10.46 18.81
CA ASP A 133 -3.26 10.49 19.23
C ASP A 133 -2.33 11.09 18.16
N PHE A 134 -2.81 11.24 16.92
CA PHE A 134 -2.04 11.75 15.78
C PHE A 134 -2.24 13.25 15.50
N ILE A 135 -3.32 13.88 15.96
CA ILE A 135 -3.70 15.25 15.55
C ILE A 135 -2.64 16.31 15.91
N ASN A 136 -1.91 16.11 17.00
CA ASN A 136 -0.86 17.03 17.47
C ASN A 136 0.56 16.53 17.15
N ALA A 137 0.68 15.46 16.35
CA ALA A 137 1.98 14.92 15.98
C ALA A 137 2.76 15.91 15.10
N LYS A 138 4.02 16.18 15.45
CA LYS A 138 4.95 16.94 14.60
C LYS A 138 5.42 16.12 13.42
N GLY A 139 5.49 14.80 13.59
CA GLY A 139 5.84 13.83 12.58
C GLY A 139 5.42 12.43 12.98
N THR A 140 5.39 11.51 12.04
CA THR A 140 5.09 10.11 12.27
C THR A 140 5.87 9.23 11.30
N MET A 141 6.12 8.01 11.71
CA MET A 141 6.75 7.00 10.86
C MET A 141 5.80 5.83 10.63
N TYR A 142 5.87 5.28 9.42
CA TYR A 142 5.18 4.05 9.05
C TYR A 142 6.22 2.98 8.77
N LEU A 143 6.12 1.84 9.43
CA LEU A 143 7.09 0.75 9.33
C LEU A 143 6.45 -0.49 8.72
N GLY A 144 7.15 -1.11 7.77
CA GLY A 144 6.74 -2.37 7.17
C GLY A 144 7.94 -3.17 6.67
N ARG A 145 7.76 -4.48 6.48
CA ARG A 145 8.75 -5.36 5.85
C ARG A 145 8.15 -6.08 4.64
N GLY A 146 8.99 -6.44 3.65
CA GLY A 146 8.52 -7.11 2.45
C GLY A 146 7.37 -6.36 1.79
N TYR A 147 6.23 -7.02 1.58
CA TYR A 147 5.05 -6.41 0.96
C TYR A 147 4.39 -5.31 1.81
N SER A 148 4.63 -5.28 3.11
CA SER A 148 4.10 -4.23 3.99
C SER A 148 4.86 -2.91 3.86
N TYR A 149 6.10 -2.89 3.37
CA TYR A 149 6.87 -1.66 3.21
C TYR A 149 6.25 -0.69 2.19
N PRO A 150 5.89 -1.09 0.96
CA PRO A 150 5.15 -0.21 0.06
C PRO A 150 3.84 0.31 0.64
N ILE A 151 3.13 -0.48 1.45
CA ILE A 151 1.90 -0.04 2.12
C ILE A 151 2.20 0.96 3.24
N ALA A 152 3.32 0.82 3.95
CA ALA A 152 3.78 1.83 4.90
C ALA A 152 4.06 3.17 4.20
N MET A 153 4.68 3.15 3.02
CA MET A 153 4.88 4.35 2.20
C MET A 153 3.56 4.98 1.74
N GLU A 154 2.59 4.16 1.31
CA GLU A 154 1.25 4.62 0.95
C GLU A 154 0.51 5.26 2.14
N GLY A 155 0.56 4.64 3.32
CA GLY A 155 -0.04 5.20 4.54
C GLY A 155 0.58 6.54 4.92
N ALA A 156 1.91 6.65 4.87
CA ALA A 156 2.63 7.90 5.10
C ALA A 156 2.25 8.97 4.07
N LEU A 157 2.11 8.60 2.80
CA LEU A 157 1.68 9.50 1.73
C LEU A 157 0.26 10.02 2.01
N LYS A 158 -0.70 9.14 2.32
CA LYS A 158 -2.08 9.55 2.62
C LYS A 158 -2.16 10.49 3.82
N LEU A 159 -1.40 10.22 4.86
CA LEU A 159 -1.39 11.11 6.02
C LEU A 159 -0.83 12.50 5.67
N LYS A 160 0.27 12.57 4.91
CA LYS A 160 0.84 13.85 4.43
C LYS A 160 -0.16 14.64 3.59
N GLU A 161 -0.75 13.98 2.61
CA GLU A 161 -1.66 14.63 1.65
C GLU A 161 -2.92 15.20 2.32
N LEU A 162 -3.49 14.49 3.30
CA LEU A 162 -4.78 14.84 3.88
C LEU A 162 -4.68 15.68 5.16
N SER A 163 -3.64 15.46 5.98
CA SER A 163 -3.52 16.11 7.30
C SER A 163 -2.37 17.10 7.41
N TYR A 164 -1.49 17.17 6.41
CA TYR A 164 -0.27 17.99 6.36
C TYR A 164 0.73 17.67 7.50
N ILE A 165 0.58 16.52 8.16
CA ILE A 165 1.57 16.01 9.12
C ILE A 165 2.73 15.40 8.33
N HIS A 166 3.96 15.74 8.72
CA HIS A 166 5.14 15.08 8.16
C HIS A 166 5.10 13.58 8.47
N ALA A 167 5.09 12.74 7.45
CA ALA A 167 4.99 11.30 7.59
C ALA A 167 5.91 10.60 6.58
N GLU A 168 6.64 9.59 7.04
CA GLU A 168 7.55 8.82 6.19
C GLU A 168 7.39 7.32 6.39
N GLY A 169 7.47 6.58 5.28
CA GLY A 169 7.46 5.11 5.28
C GLY A 169 8.88 4.56 5.22
N TYR A 170 9.21 3.66 6.15
CA TYR A 170 10.52 3.01 6.21
C TYR A 170 10.40 1.48 6.15
N ALA A 171 11.38 0.85 5.52
CA ALA A 171 11.61 -0.57 5.71
C ALA A 171 12.04 -0.80 7.16
N ALA A 172 11.26 -1.57 7.94
CA ALA A 172 11.53 -1.74 9.37
C ALA A 172 12.93 -2.29 9.66
N GLY A 173 13.50 -3.10 8.74
CA GLY A 173 14.88 -3.57 8.85
C GLY A 173 15.96 -2.51 8.73
N GLU A 174 15.64 -1.37 8.12
CA GLU A 174 16.58 -0.27 7.89
C GLU A 174 16.56 0.79 9.00
N MET A 175 15.72 0.62 10.04
CA MET A 175 15.60 1.59 11.14
C MET A 175 16.93 1.91 11.81
N LYS A 176 17.80 0.93 11.97
CA LYS A 176 19.13 1.09 12.62
C LYS A 176 20.13 1.91 11.81
N HIS A 177 19.85 2.12 10.54
CA HIS A 177 20.75 2.85 9.62
C HIS A 177 20.43 4.34 9.50
N GLY A 178 19.88 4.93 10.58
CA GLY A 178 19.59 6.36 10.69
C GLY A 178 18.21 6.68 11.24
N PRO A 179 17.11 6.20 10.67
CA PRO A 179 15.75 6.62 11.06
C PRO A 179 15.42 6.44 12.55
N LEU A 180 15.98 5.43 13.19
CA LEU A 180 15.80 5.19 14.63
C LEU A 180 16.25 6.38 15.51
N ALA A 181 17.19 7.19 15.04
CA ALA A 181 17.65 8.39 15.75
C ALA A 181 16.62 9.52 15.74
N LEU A 182 15.66 9.50 14.82
CA LEU A 182 14.61 10.51 14.70
C LEU A 182 13.40 10.25 15.62
N ILE A 183 13.39 9.14 16.34
CA ILE A 183 12.31 8.82 17.26
C ILE A 183 12.46 9.63 18.53
N GLU A 184 11.48 10.50 18.77
CA GLU A 184 11.31 11.28 19.97
C GLU A 184 10.31 10.60 20.93
N ASP A 185 10.42 10.88 22.21
CA ASP A 185 9.46 10.39 23.21
C ASP A 185 8.03 10.84 22.88
N GLY A 186 7.12 9.88 22.85
CA GLY A 186 5.72 10.12 22.51
C GLY A 186 5.40 10.23 21.01
N MET A 187 6.38 10.10 20.11
CA MET A 187 6.16 10.12 18.66
C MET A 187 5.23 8.97 18.23
N PRO A 188 4.10 9.25 17.56
CA PRO A 188 3.24 8.17 17.04
C PRO A 188 3.89 7.46 15.86
N ILE A 189 3.85 6.13 15.88
CA ILE A 189 4.47 5.28 14.87
C ILE A 189 3.51 4.17 14.49
N VAL A 190 3.29 3.99 13.18
CA VAL A 190 2.45 2.92 12.64
C VAL A 190 3.32 1.75 12.22
N VAL A 191 3.04 0.56 12.74
CA VAL A 191 3.77 -0.67 12.40
C VAL A 191 2.83 -1.65 11.73
N LEU A 192 3.12 -1.98 10.46
CA LEU A 192 2.39 -2.96 9.68
C LEU A 192 3.03 -4.33 9.90
N ALA A 193 2.38 -5.17 10.70
CA ALA A 193 2.89 -6.46 11.14
C ALA A 193 1.89 -7.60 10.85
N PRO A 194 1.64 -7.94 9.57
CA PRO A 194 0.87 -9.14 9.25
C PRO A 194 1.60 -10.38 9.71
N LYS A 195 0.84 -11.43 10.08
CA LYS A 195 1.39 -12.72 10.50
C LYS A 195 1.92 -13.51 9.30
N ASP A 196 3.05 -13.04 8.79
CA ASP A 196 3.79 -13.62 7.68
C ASP A 196 5.19 -14.10 8.11
N ARG A 197 6.02 -14.52 7.16
CA ARG A 197 7.41 -14.95 7.41
C ARG A 197 8.32 -13.87 8.03
N TYR A 198 7.92 -12.62 8.00
CA TYR A 198 8.67 -11.48 8.54
C TYR A 198 8.15 -11.00 9.90
N PHE A 199 7.06 -11.59 10.40
CA PHE A 199 6.36 -11.14 11.60
C PHE A 199 7.30 -10.94 12.80
N GLU A 200 8.04 -11.98 13.18
CA GLU A 200 8.95 -11.93 14.34
C GLU A 200 10.04 -10.85 14.19
N LYS A 201 10.53 -10.64 12.96
CA LYS A 201 11.50 -9.57 12.69
C LYS A 201 10.88 -8.18 12.77
N THR A 202 9.65 -8.04 12.34
CA THR A 202 8.89 -6.80 12.45
C THR A 202 8.61 -6.46 13.92
N ILE A 203 8.22 -7.46 14.73
CA ILE A 203 8.03 -7.30 16.17
C ILE A 203 9.33 -6.87 16.87
N SER A 204 10.46 -7.48 16.54
CA SER A 204 11.77 -7.07 17.08
C SER A 204 12.09 -5.60 16.77
N ASN A 205 11.86 -5.15 15.52
CA ASN A 205 12.05 -3.74 15.16
C ASN A 205 11.06 -2.81 15.88
N MET A 206 9.83 -3.24 16.08
CA MET A 206 8.81 -2.50 16.82
C MET A 206 9.25 -2.29 18.29
N GLN A 207 9.83 -3.31 18.93
CA GLN A 207 10.34 -3.19 20.30
C GLN A 207 11.49 -2.17 20.41
N GLU A 208 12.36 -2.09 19.40
CA GLU A 208 13.43 -1.08 19.35
C GLU A 208 12.87 0.36 19.30
N VAL A 209 11.77 0.54 18.54
CA VAL A 209 11.02 1.81 18.45
C VAL A 209 10.38 2.16 19.79
N ILE A 210 9.73 1.19 20.44
CA ILE A 210 9.10 1.38 21.77
C ILE A 210 10.16 1.73 22.81
N ALA A 211 11.32 1.07 22.79
CA ALA A 211 12.42 1.35 23.71
C ALA A 211 12.98 2.78 23.59
N ARG A 212 12.71 3.46 22.46
CA ARG A 212 13.03 4.87 22.21
C ARG A 212 11.91 5.85 22.58
N GLY A 213 10.83 5.38 23.18
CA GLY A 213 9.68 6.19 23.56
C GLY A 213 8.62 6.37 22.46
N GLY A 214 8.74 5.68 21.32
CA GLY A 214 7.73 5.71 20.26
C GLY A 214 6.40 5.12 20.73
N LYS A 215 5.29 5.80 20.44
CA LYS A 215 3.92 5.32 20.69
C LYS A 215 3.40 4.55 19.49
N VAL A 216 3.41 3.23 19.58
CA VAL A 216 3.10 2.37 18.46
C VAL A 216 1.61 2.09 18.32
N LEU A 217 1.10 2.31 17.09
CA LEU A 217 -0.09 1.66 16.53
C LEU A 217 0.37 0.44 15.72
N MET A 218 0.08 -0.75 16.21
CA MET A 218 0.32 -2.00 15.50
C MET A 218 -0.92 -2.42 14.71
N ILE A 219 -0.77 -2.63 13.42
CA ILE A 219 -1.82 -3.16 12.52
C ILE A 219 -1.44 -4.59 12.15
N THR A 220 -2.26 -5.56 12.54
CA THR A 220 -1.90 -6.99 12.46
C THR A 220 -3.14 -7.89 12.39
N ASN A 221 -2.98 -9.10 11.86
CA ASN A 221 -3.94 -10.20 12.01
C ASN A 221 -3.51 -11.23 13.10
N ASP A 222 -2.47 -10.91 13.88
CA ASP A 222 -2.11 -11.74 15.05
C ASP A 222 -3.04 -11.44 16.22
N LYS A 223 -3.72 -12.48 16.72
CA LYS A 223 -4.72 -12.38 17.82
C LYS A 223 -4.13 -12.66 19.21
N SER A 224 -2.80 -12.86 19.31
CA SER A 224 -2.17 -13.11 20.61
C SER A 224 -2.24 -11.88 21.51
N LYS A 225 -2.47 -12.09 22.81
CA LYS A 225 -2.51 -11.02 23.83
C LYS A 225 -1.10 -10.66 24.33
N THR A 226 -0.13 -11.53 24.15
CA THR A 226 1.21 -11.45 24.77
C THR A 226 2.04 -10.28 24.24
N LEU A 227 1.69 -9.72 23.06
CA LEU A 227 2.40 -8.60 22.45
C LEU A 227 1.89 -7.21 22.90
N SER A 228 0.81 -7.15 23.70
CA SER A 228 0.08 -5.91 23.95
C SER A 228 0.60 -5.04 25.10
N GLU A 229 1.46 -5.53 25.98
CA GLU A 229 1.82 -4.82 27.22
C GLU A 229 2.60 -3.51 27.01
N ASN A 230 3.26 -3.33 25.84
CA ASN A 230 4.05 -2.14 25.52
C ASN A 230 3.60 -1.43 24.24
N ILE A 231 2.45 -1.83 23.67
CA ILE A 231 1.89 -1.24 22.45
C ILE A 231 0.80 -0.23 22.85
N ARG A 232 0.83 0.98 22.29
CA ARG A 232 -0.21 1.99 22.58
C ARG A 232 -1.57 1.60 22.04
N PHE A 233 -1.61 1.11 20.80
CA PHE A 233 -2.82 0.63 20.13
C PHE A 233 -2.52 -0.61 19.28
N LYS A 234 -3.43 -1.56 19.29
CA LYS A 234 -3.42 -2.73 18.41
C LYS A 234 -4.71 -2.72 17.59
N PHE A 235 -4.59 -2.58 16.27
CA PHE A 235 -5.72 -2.74 15.35
C PHE A 235 -5.68 -4.13 14.74
N GLU A 236 -6.70 -4.93 15.05
CA GLU A 236 -6.77 -6.32 14.63
C GLU A 236 -7.53 -6.44 13.31
N LEU A 237 -6.84 -6.95 12.30
CA LEU A 237 -7.41 -7.34 11.01
C LEU A 237 -8.07 -8.73 11.09
N PRO A 238 -9.01 -9.07 10.19
CA PRO A 238 -9.47 -10.44 10.02
C PRO A 238 -8.29 -11.39 9.71
N ASP A 239 -8.50 -12.67 9.78
CA ASP A 239 -7.49 -13.64 9.36
C ASP A 239 -7.40 -13.70 7.83
N PHE A 240 -6.19 -13.72 7.29
CA PHE A 240 -5.94 -13.72 5.85
C PHE A 240 -4.60 -14.36 5.48
N GLN A 241 -4.46 -14.73 4.23
CA GLN A 241 -3.19 -15.24 3.69
C GLN A 241 -2.26 -14.08 3.29
N SER A 242 -0.95 -14.30 3.43
CA SER A 242 0.07 -13.25 3.27
C SER A 242 0.06 -12.55 1.90
N HIS A 243 -0.35 -13.23 0.83
CA HIS A 243 -0.36 -12.66 -0.54
C HIS A 243 -1.46 -11.61 -0.77
N ILE A 244 -2.51 -11.58 0.08
CA ILE A 244 -3.55 -10.53 0.05
C ILE A 244 -3.39 -9.50 1.17
N SER A 245 -2.33 -9.60 1.98
CA SER A 245 -2.09 -8.72 3.12
C SER A 245 -2.07 -7.22 2.75
N ALA A 246 -1.49 -6.88 1.60
CA ALA A 246 -1.40 -5.50 1.13
C ALA A 246 -2.77 -4.82 1.02
N PHE A 247 -3.79 -5.53 0.57
CA PHE A 247 -5.16 -5.00 0.45
C PHE A 247 -5.74 -4.63 1.81
N LEU A 248 -5.61 -5.54 2.79
CA LEU A 248 -6.22 -5.36 4.10
C LEU A 248 -5.45 -4.37 4.97
N LEU A 249 -4.12 -4.30 4.85
CA LEU A 249 -3.28 -3.31 5.52
C LEU A 249 -3.51 -1.89 4.99
N THR A 250 -3.90 -1.74 3.72
CA THR A 250 -4.16 -0.44 3.11
C THR A 250 -5.36 0.28 3.73
N ILE A 251 -6.41 -0.45 4.12
CA ILE A 251 -7.65 0.13 4.61
C ILE A 251 -7.46 0.93 5.91
N PRO A 252 -6.86 0.37 6.99
CA PRO A 252 -6.68 1.11 8.23
C PRO A 252 -5.73 2.30 8.08
N VAL A 253 -4.70 2.24 7.22
CA VAL A 253 -3.82 3.40 7.02
C VAL A 253 -4.52 4.53 6.25
N GLN A 254 -5.42 4.21 5.31
CA GLN A 254 -6.26 5.20 4.64
C GLN A 254 -7.29 5.81 5.60
N PHE A 255 -7.94 5.00 6.44
CA PHE A 255 -8.84 5.49 7.48
C PHE A 255 -8.15 6.38 8.51
N LEU A 256 -6.94 6.01 8.93
CA LEU A 256 -6.16 6.83 9.85
C LEU A 256 -5.93 8.23 9.27
N ALA A 257 -5.47 8.33 8.03
CA ALA A 257 -5.26 9.59 7.35
C ALA A 257 -6.56 10.41 7.24
N TYR A 258 -7.67 9.77 6.87
CA TYR A 258 -8.99 10.39 6.78
C TYR A 258 -9.47 10.96 8.11
N HIS A 259 -9.43 10.16 9.18
CA HIS A 259 -9.91 10.60 10.49
C HIS A 259 -9.01 11.67 11.14
N VAL A 260 -7.70 11.57 10.96
CA VAL A 260 -6.76 12.62 11.41
C VAL A 260 -7.08 13.94 10.71
N ALA A 261 -7.32 13.91 9.40
CA ALA A 261 -7.70 15.11 8.65
C ALA A 261 -9.02 15.71 9.13
N LEU A 262 -10.05 14.89 9.37
CA LEU A 262 -11.32 15.34 9.93
C LEU A 262 -11.22 15.95 11.33
N LEU A 263 -10.33 15.42 12.17
CA LEU A 263 -10.15 15.90 13.54
C LEU A 263 -9.29 17.17 13.63
N LYS A 264 -8.53 17.49 12.57
CA LYS A 264 -7.70 18.71 12.49
C LYS A 264 -8.46 19.91 11.88
N ASN A 265 -9.54 19.66 11.17
CA ASN A 265 -10.43 20.70 10.62
C ASN A 265 -11.62 20.93 11.56
#